data_a8fe7f9228e5cce6997ac9d3add6a8b4
#
_entry.id   a8fe7f9228e5cce6997ac9d3add6a8b4
#
_cell.length_a   1.000
_cell.length_b   1.000
_cell.length_c   1.000
_cell.angle_alpha   90.00
_cell.angle_beta   90.00
_cell.angle_gamma   90.00
#
_symmetry.space_group_name_H-M   'P 1'
#
loop_
_entity.id
_entity.type
_entity.pdbx_description
1 polymer ?
#
loop_
_entity_poly.entity_id
_entity_poly.type
_entity_poly.pdbx_seq_one_letter_code
_entity_poly.pdbx_strand_id
1 'polypeptide(L)'
;DALVIATGARPSINLAGPLQVDALGVRQQIQACRAVGLRRVVLVSSLCAGRWQHPLNLFGLILVWKRLGERWLEQSGLAYTVVRPGGLNEQEQDLPLQRLRFSGPDQQRDGSIPRRLVARVCLDALETPASVGRVLEITSRAEASSTRASSTDVSSPVASSAAADSGLAAWLA
;
A
#
# COMPACT_ATOMS: atom_id res chain seq x y z
N ASP A 1 18.12 -0.24 10.03
CA ASP A 1 16.81 -0.43 10.68
C ASP A 1 15.75 0.42 9.98
N ALA A 2 14.49 -0.06 9.94
CA ALA A 2 13.36 0.61 9.32
C ALA A 2 12.08 0.38 10.12
N LEU A 3 11.09 1.25 9.91
CA LEU A 3 9.76 1.12 10.52
C LEU A 3 8.68 1.06 9.43
N VAL A 4 7.78 0.07 9.53
CA VAL A 4 6.53 0.05 8.77
C VAL A 4 5.39 0.48 9.69
N ILE A 5 4.73 1.60 9.36
CA ILE A 5 3.57 2.12 10.07
C ILE A 5 2.32 1.62 9.35
N ALA A 6 1.65 0.62 9.91
CA ALA A 6 0.43 0.04 9.37
C ALA A 6 -0.77 0.23 10.32
N THR A 7 -0.69 1.21 11.21
CA THR A 7 -1.79 1.56 12.12
C THR A 7 -2.91 2.30 11.38
N GLY A 8 -4.15 2.09 11.81
CA GLY A 8 -5.30 2.78 11.27
C GLY A 8 -6.47 2.71 12.24
N ALA A 9 -7.25 3.78 12.30
CA ALA A 9 -8.45 3.81 13.12
C ALA A 9 -9.49 2.84 12.56
N ARG A 10 -10.17 2.13 13.44
CA ARG A 10 -11.35 1.33 13.07
C ARG A 10 -12.54 2.27 12.90
N PRO A 11 -13.42 2.02 11.92
CA PRO A 11 -14.70 2.73 11.84
C PRO A 11 -15.43 2.60 13.17
N SER A 12 -15.75 3.73 13.81
CA SER A 12 -16.42 3.76 15.10
C SER A 12 -17.26 5.03 15.21
N ILE A 13 -18.14 5.07 16.20
CA ILE A 13 -18.93 6.27 16.54
C ILE A 13 -18.01 7.39 17.06
N ASN A 14 -16.84 7.05 17.55
CA ASN A 14 -15.84 8.04 17.99
C ASN A 14 -15.15 8.69 16.78
N LEU A 15 -15.68 9.82 16.34
CA LEU A 15 -15.15 10.59 15.20
C LEU A 15 -13.73 11.15 15.44
N ALA A 16 -13.27 11.19 16.68
CA ALA A 16 -11.89 11.60 17.02
C ALA A 16 -10.85 10.48 16.84
N GLY A 17 -11.30 9.23 16.73
CA GLY A 17 -10.41 8.06 16.54
C GLY A 17 -9.45 8.23 15.35
N PRO A 18 -9.93 8.58 14.16
CA PRO A 18 -9.05 8.82 13.01
C PRO A 18 -8.03 9.93 13.22
N LEU A 19 -8.40 11.04 13.86
CA LEU A 19 -7.44 12.09 14.22
C LEU A 19 -6.34 11.55 15.13
N GLN A 20 -6.72 10.80 16.16
CA GLN A 20 -5.77 10.29 17.16
C GLN A 20 -4.81 9.25 16.57
N VAL A 21 -5.31 8.33 15.73
CA VAL A 21 -4.52 7.22 15.20
C VAL A 21 -3.83 7.59 13.88
N ASP A 22 -4.61 8.09 12.90
CA ASP A 22 -4.11 8.27 11.54
C ASP A 22 -3.33 9.58 11.34
N ALA A 23 -3.49 10.56 12.24
CA ALA A 23 -2.70 11.79 12.24
C ALA A 23 -1.75 11.85 13.43
N LEU A 24 -2.24 12.09 14.65
CA LEU A 24 -1.39 12.31 15.83
C LEU A 24 -0.51 11.10 16.15
N GLY A 25 -1.03 9.87 16.01
CA GLY A 25 -0.27 8.64 16.20
C GLY A 25 0.90 8.54 15.19
N VAL A 26 0.64 8.83 13.92
CA VAL A 26 1.70 8.86 12.89
C VAL A 26 2.75 9.92 13.22
N ARG A 27 2.34 11.12 13.66
CA ARG A 27 3.27 12.18 14.06
C ARG A 27 4.17 11.74 15.22
N GLN A 28 3.61 11.09 16.24
CA GLN A 28 4.37 10.58 17.38
C GLN A 28 5.39 9.51 16.95
N GLN A 29 5.01 8.60 16.06
CA GLN A 29 5.90 7.58 15.52
C GLN A 29 7.05 8.20 14.70
N ILE A 30 6.77 9.23 13.90
CA ILE A 30 7.80 9.99 13.18
C ILE A 30 8.79 10.64 14.18
N GLN A 31 8.29 11.25 15.24
CA GLN A 31 9.14 11.87 16.28
C GLN A 31 10.01 10.82 16.99
N ALA A 32 9.43 9.65 17.32
CA ALA A 32 10.18 8.56 17.91
C ALA A 32 11.29 8.03 16.98
N CYS A 33 11.00 7.85 15.68
CA CYS A 33 12.01 7.46 14.69
C CYS A 33 13.19 8.44 14.68
N ARG A 34 12.89 9.74 14.65
CA ARG A 34 13.94 10.78 14.67
C ARG A 34 14.77 10.76 15.95
N ALA A 35 14.12 10.56 17.10
CA ALA A 35 14.79 10.53 18.40
C ALA A 35 15.79 9.37 18.55
N VAL A 36 15.49 8.21 17.92
CA VAL A 36 16.37 7.03 17.95
C VAL A 36 17.28 6.90 16.73
N GLY A 37 17.29 7.90 15.84
CA GLY A 37 18.13 7.88 14.64
C GLY A 37 17.68 6.93 13.53
N LEU A 38 16.45 6.41 13.61
CA LEU A 38 15.88 5.56 12.57
C LEU A 38 15.49 6.43 11.36
N ARG A 39 15.98 6.08 10.17
CA ARG A 39 15.85 6.94 8.99
C ARG A 39 14.86 6.45 7.95
N ARG A 40 14.55 5.15 7.88
CA ARG A 40 13.71 4.56 6.85
C ARG A 40 12.30 4.26 7.39
N VAL A 41 11.27 4.82 6.74
CA VAL A 41 9.86 4.63 7.16
C VAL A 41 9.01 4.30 5.95
N VAL A 42 8.16 3.27 6.07
CA VAL A 42 7.08 2.98 5.12
C VAL A 42 5.75 3.20 5.83
N LEU A 43 4.91 4.09 5.31
CA LEU A 43 3.59 4.40 5.87
C LEU A 43 2.49 3.78 5.01
N VAL A 44 1.64 2.96 5.61
CA VAL A 44 0.42 2.47 4.97
C VAL A 44 -0.71 3.47 5.20
N SER A 45 -1.10 4.14 4.12
CA SER A 45 -2.19 5.11 4.10
C SER A 45 -3.46 4.51 3.47
N SER A 46 -4.11 5.20 2.57
CA SER A 46 -5.31 4.71 1.86
C SER A 46 -5.42 5.35 0.49
N LEU A 47 -5.93 4.60 -0.46
CA LEU A 47 -6.40 5.14 -1.72
C LEU A 47 -7.35 6.32 -1.45
N CYS A 48 -7.36 7.31 -2.31
CA CYS A 48 -8.17 8.52 -2.19
C CYS A 48 -7.85 9.43 -0.98
N ALA A 49 -6.72 9.25 -0.28
CA ALA A 49 -6.32 10.14 0.82
C ALA A 49 -6.19 11.63 0.41
N GLY A 50 -5.98 11.92 -0.87
CA GLY A 50 -5.99 13.27 -1.43
C GLY A 50 -7.39 13.84 -1.73
N ARG A 51 -8.47 13.08 -1.59
CA ARG A 51 -9.82 13.45 -2.05
C ARG A 51 -10.73 13.88 -0.93
N TRP A 52 -11.03 15.17 -0.86
CA TRP A 52 -11.90 15.77 0.15
C TRP A 52 -13.34 15.25 0.15
N GLN A 53 -13.91 15.09 -1.03
CA GLN A 53 -15.35 14.78 -1.23
C GLN A 53 -15.64 13.28 -1.21
N HIS A 54 -14.67 12.46 -0.79
CA HIS A 54 -14.87 11.02 -0.76
C HIS A 54 -15.81 10.61 0.38
N PRO A 55 -16.80 9.71 0.15
CA PRO A 55 -17.79 9.31 1.17
C PRO A 55 -17.17 8.79 2.47
N LEU A 56 -15.99 8.18 2.43
CA LEU A 56 -15.28 7.73 3.64
C LEU A 56 -14.96 8.87 4.63
N ASN A 57 -14.95 10.12 4.20
CA ASN A 57 -14.77 11.26 5.09
C ASN A 57 -15.98 11.54 5.98
N LEU A 58 -17.16 10.98 5.70
CA LEU A 58 -18.31 11.02 6.59
C LEU A 58 -18.05 10.25 7.90
N PHE A 59 -17.10 9.35 7.92
CA PHE A 59 -16.69 8.58 9.10
C PHE A 59 -15.51 9.25 9.83
N GLY A 60 -15.67 10.49 10.27
CA GLY A 60 -14.65 11.19 11.05
C GLY A 60 -13.47 11.72 10.24
N LEU A 61 -13.66 12.07 8.97
CA LEU A 61 -12.64 12.66 8.09
C LEU A 61 -11.40 11.77 7.94
N ILE A 62 -11.56 10.46 7.92
CA ILE A 62 -10.45 9.50 7.96
C ILE A 62 -9.40 9.74 6.87
N LEU A 63 -9.80 10.07 5.65
CA LEU A 63 -8.87 10.33 4.54
C LEU A 63 -8.12 11.65 4.72
N VAL A 64 -8.76 12.65 5.36
CA VAL A 64 -8.13 13.93 5.69
C VAL A 64 -7.00 13.71 6.70
N TRP A 65 -7.26 12.94 7.76
CA TRP A 65 -6.26 12.66 8.79
C TRP A 65 -5.12 11.79 8.28
N LYS A 66 -5.42 10.81 7.43
CA LYS A 66 -4.39 10.04 6.72
C LYS A 66 -3.50 10.96 5.86
N ARG A 67 -4.08 11.85 5.08
CA ARG A 67 -3.31 12.80 4.28
C ARG A 67 -2.48 13.75 5.13
N LEU A 68 -2.98 14.13 6.29
CA LEU A 68 -2.20 14.96 7.23
C LEU A 68 -0.99 14.18 7.78
N GLY A 69 -1.18 12.91 8.15
CA GLY A 69 -0.08 12.03 8.56
C GLY A 69 0.98 11.86 7.47
N GLU A 70 0.55 11.67 6.21
CA GLU A 70 1.46 11.63 5.06
C GLU A 70 2.28 12.91 4.92
N ARG A 71 1.64 14.10 5.01
CA ARG A 71 2.32 15.40 4.92
C ARG A 71 3.38 15.57 6.00
N TRP A 72 3.09 15.18 7.23
CA TRP A 72 4.08 15.24 8.31
C TRP A 72 5.26 14.31 8.05
N LEU A 73 5.02 13.14 7.45
CA LEU A 73 6.09 12.24 7.05
C LEU A 73 6.92 12.81 5.89
N GLU A 74 6.27 13.35 4.87
CA GLU A 74 6.91 14.03 3.74
C GLU A 74 7.84 15.17 4.20
N GLN A 75 7.45 15.90 5.24
CA GLN A 75 8.20 17.04 5.80
C GLN A 75 9.19 16.65 6.89
N SER A 76 9.27 15.37 7.26
CA SER A 76 10.05 14.93 8.43
C SER A 76 11.55 14.88 8.21
N GLY A 77 12.01 14.86 6.97
CA GLY A 77 13.41 14.60 6.59
C GLY A 77 13.82 13.13 6.65
N LEU A 78 12.87 12.19 6.92
CA LEU A 78 13.12 10.76 6.88
C LEU A 78 13.07 10.24 5.44
N ALA A 79 13.81 9.17 5.16
CA ALA A 79 13.68 8.42 3.92
C ALA A 79 12.36 7.63 3.96
N TYR A 80 11.31 8.19 3.37
CA TYR A 80 9.97 7.62 3.46
C TYR A 80 9.49 6.99 2.16
N THR A 81 8.51 6.10 2.27
CA THR A 81 7.61 5.68 1.19
C THR A 81 6.19 5.65 1.75
N VAL A 82 5.22 6.20 1.03
CA VAL A 82 3.81 6.09 1.37
C VAL A 82 3.16 5.08 0.44
N VAL A 83 2.51 4.07 1.01
CA VAL A 83 1.74 3.06 0.28
C VAL A 83 0.27 3.34 0.53
N ARG A 84 -0.49 3.60 -0.53
CA ARG A 84 -1.94 3.84 -0.51
C ARG A 84 -2.67 2.65 -1.12
N PRO A 85 -3.04 1.64 -0.33
CA PRO A 85 -3.80 0.49 -0.83
C PRO A 85 -5.25 0.88 -1.14
N GLY A 86 -5.84 0.15 -2.07
CA GLY A 86 -7.28 0.09 -2.29
C GLY A 86 -8.02 -0.57 -1.12
N GLY A 87 -9.29 -0.89 -1.30
CA GLY A 87 -10.08 -1.60 -0.29
C GLY A 87 -9.41 -2.90 0.14
N LEU A 88 -9.10 -3.02 1.43
CA LEU A 88 -8.44 -4.21 1.96
C LEU A 88 -9.43 -5.38 2.00
N ASN A 89 -9.02 -6.52 1.48
CA ASN A 89 -9.78 -7.76 1.54
C ASN A 89 -8.95 -8.90 2.11
N GLU A 90 -9.61 -10.02 2.37
CA GLU A 90 -9.00 -11.21 2.95
C GLU A 90 -8.93 -12.38 1.94
N GLN A 91 -9.01 -12.08 0.65
CA GLN A 91 -8.92 -13.08 -0.41
C GLN A 91 -7.48 -13.53 -0.59
N GLU A 92 -7.04 -14.39 0.31
CA GLU A 92 -5.66 -14.90 0.34
C GLU A 92 -5.45 -16.17 -0.49
N GLN A 93 -6.53 -16.83 -0.90
CA GLN A 93 -6.45 -18.14 -1.58
C GLN A 93 -5.88 -18.03 -3.01
N ASP A 94 -6.07 -16.89 -3.66
CA ASP A 94 -5.67 -16.69 -5.07
C ASP A 94 -4.49 -15.70 -5.23
N LEU A 95 -3.66 -15.55 -4.21
CA LEU A 95 -2.54 -14.60 -4.23
C LEU A 95 -1.61 -14.77 -5.45
N PRO A 96 -1.26 -16.00 -5.89
CA PRO A 96 -0.41 -16.18 -7.07
C PRO A 96 -1.07 -15.73 -8.39
N LEU A 97 -2.40 -15.62 -8.41
CA LEU A 97 -3.19 -15.19 -9.56
C LEU A 97 -3.55 -13.69 -9.52
N GLN A 98 -3.10 -12.99 -8.49
CA GLN A 98 -3.35 -11.56 -8.33
C GLN A 98 -2.21 -10.72 -8.93
N ARG A 99 -2.52 -9.94 -9.94
CA ARG A 99 -1.58 -8.94 -10.47
C ARG A 99 -1.70 -7.62 -9.75
N LEU A 100 -0.58 -7.12 -9.24
CA LEU A 100 -0.49 -5.80 -8.64
C LEU A 100 -0.56 -4.71 -9.72
N ARG A 101 -1.29 -3.64 -9.41
CA ARG A 101 -1.32 -2.41 -10.19
C ARG A 101 -0.74 -1.28 -9.34
N PHE A 102 0.30 -0.67 -9.85
CA PHE A 102 0.92 0.50 -9.25
C PHE A 102 0.53 1.76 -10.01
N SER A 103 0.43 2.86 -9.32
CA SER A 103 0.32 4.20 -9.91
C SER A 103 0.87 5.26 -8.96
N GLY A 104 1.10 6.45 -9.50
CA GLY A 104 1.36 7.65 -8.70
C GLY A 104 0.11 8.10 -7.92
N PRO A 105 0.25 9.16 -7.11
CA PRO A 105 -0.83 9.64 -6.25
C PRO A 105 -2.03 10.13 -7.05
N ASP A 106 -3.22 9.85 -6.53
CA ASP A 106 -4.54 10.29 -7.02
C ASP A 106 -4.93 9.83 -8.44
N GLN A 107 -4.25 8.79 -8.96
CA GLN A 107 -4.52 8.22 -10.28
C GLN A 107 -5.54 7.09 -10.24
N GLN A 108 -5.58 6.29 -9.17
CA GLN A 108 -6.59 5.24 -9.00
C GLN A 108 -7.80 5.79 -8.22
N ARG A 109 -8.99 5.34 -8.60
CA ARG A 109 -10.24 5.78 -7.96
C ARG A 109 -10.90 4.69 -7.13
N ASP A 110 -10.69 3.46 -7.51
CA ASP A 110 -11.30 2.27 -6.95
C ASP A 110 -10.34 1.09 -7.04
N GLY A 111 -10.75 -0.03 -6.48
CA GLY A 111 -10.04 -1.28 -6.48
C GLY A 111 -9.83 -1.81 -5.07
N SER A 112 -9.48 -3.07 -5.00
CA SER A 112 -9.18 -3.77 -3.75
C SER A 112 -7.84 -4.47 -3.83
N ILE A 113 -7.34 -4.92 -2.66
CA ILE A 113 -6.09 -5.63 -2.58
C ILE A 113 -6.07 -6.51 -1.31
N PRO A 114 -5.60 -7.76 -1.39
CA PRO A 114 -5.36 -8.60 -0.23
C PRO A 114 -4.33 -7.98 0.73
N ARG A 115 -4.57 -8.10 2.04
CA ARG A 115 -3.66 -7.55 3.07
C ARG A 115 -2.24 -8.09 2.94
N ARG A 116 -2.07 -9.36 2.57
CA ARG A 116 -0.74 -9.97 2.38
C ARG A 116 0.04 -9.32 1.23
N LEU A 117 -0.64 -8.93 0.14
CA LEU A 117 0.03 -8.20 -0.95
C LEU A 117 0.46 -6.79 -0.53
N VAL A 118 -0.33 -6.11 0.30
CA VAL A 118 0.09 -4.83 0.90
C VAL A 118 1.35 -5.02 1.73
N ALA A 119 1.38 -6.04 2.60
CA ALA A 119 2.55 -6.35 3.40
C ALA A 119 3.79 -6.64 2.52
N ARG A 120 3.61 -7.40 1.44
CA ARG A 120 4.69 -7.68 0.48
C ARG A 120 5.22 -6.40 -0.15
N VAL A 121 4.33 -5.52 -0.63
CA VAL A 121 4.75 -4.22 -1.21
C VAL A 121 5.49 -3.36 -0.18
N CYS A 122 5.09 -3.38 1.09
CA CYS A 122 5.82 -2.66 2.13
C CYS A 122 7.25 -3.19 2.32
N LEU A 123 7.44 -4.50 2.29
CA LEU A 123 8.78 -5.11 2.36
C LEU A 123 9.59 -4.77 1.12
N ASP A 124 9.02 -4.94 -0.07
CA ASP A 124 9.69 -4.60 -1.34
C ASP A 124 10.09 -3.11 -1.35
N ALA A 125 9.25 -2.22 -0.80
CA ALA A 125 9.56 -0.81 -0.68
C ALA A 125 10.75 -0.53 0.25
N LEU A 126 10.93 -1.31 1.32
CA LEU A 126 12.11 -1.18 2.20
C LEU A 126 13.41 -1.51 1.46
N GLU A 127 13.37 -2.50 0.58
CA GLU A 127 14.52 -3.02 -0.17
C GLU A 127 14.79 -2.24 -1.47
N THR A 128 13.84 -1.42 -1.93
CA THR A 128 13.94 -0.67 -3.19
C THR A 128 14.29 0.79 -2.96
N PRO A 129 15.54 1.24 -3.16
CA PRO A 129 15.94 2.64 -2.93
C PRO A 129 15.16 3.64 -3.78
N ALA A 130 14.76 3.28 -5.00
CA ALA A 130 13.96 4.12 -5.90
C ALA A 130 12.56 4.45 -5.35
N SER A 131 12.08 3.73 -4.32
CA SER A 131 10.81 4.00 -3.64
C SER A 131 10.88 5.16 -2.64
N VAL A 132 12.07 5.61 -2.27
CA VAL A 132 12.25 6.71 -1.32
C VAL A 132 11.70 8.01 -1.88
N GLY A 133 10.90 8.71 -1.07
CA GLY A 133 10.21 9.95 -1.47
C GLY A 133 8.97 9.72 -2.34
N ARG A 134 8.54 8.47 -2.53
CA ARG A 134 7.39 8.15 -3.39
C ARG A 134 6.11 7.92 -2.60
N VAL A 135 4.99 8.29 -3.24
CA VAL A 135 3.63 7.91 -2.85
C VAL A 135 3.11 6.94 -3.90
N LEU A 136 2.78 5.73 -3.50
CA LEU A 136 2.41 4.62 -4.37
C LEU A 136 0.97 4.22 -4.10
N GLU A 137 0.11 4.30 -5.09
CA GLU A 137 -1.23 3.71 -5.04
C GLU A 137 -1.18 2.28 -5.54
N ILE A 138 -1.75 1.36 -4.77
CA ILE A 138 -1.69 -0.06 -5.08
C ILE A 138 -3.08 -0.70 -5.02
N THR A 139 -3.40 -1.44 -6.05
CA THR A 139 -4.57 -2.33 -6.11
C THR A 139 -4.15 -3.67 -6.70
N SER A 140 -4.99 -4.66 -6.65
CA SER A 140 -4.76 -5.92 -7.36
C SER A 140 -5.96 -6.31 -8.21
N ARG A 141 -5.70 -7.13 -9.20
CA ARG A 141 -6.72 -7.72 -10.06
C ARG A 141 -6.44 -9.21 -10.21
N ALA A 142 -7.46 -10.04 -10.01
CA ALA A 142 -7.34 -11.44 -10.34
C ALA A 142 -7.08 -11.60 -11.84
N GLU A 143 -6.10 -12.40 -12.19
CA GLU A 143 -5.91 -12.84 -13.57
C GLU A 143 -7.06 -13.77 -13.91
N ALA A 144 -7.88 -13.42 -14.90
CA ALA A 144 -8.85 -14.36 -15.44
C ALA A 144 -8.07 -15.54 -16.01
N SER A 145 -8.25 -16.74 -15.43
CA SER A 145 -7.69 -17.95 -15.98
C SER A 145 -8.24 -18.10 -17.40
N SER A 146 -7.42 -17.86 -18.40
CA SER A 146 -7.72 -18.19 -19.78
C SER A 146 -7.63 -19.70 -19.96
N THR A 147 -8.58 -20.43 -19.38
CA THR A 147 -8.77 -21.85 -19.67
C THR A 147 -9.99 -21.97 -20.54
N ARG A 148 -9.80 -21.72 -21.84
CA ARG A 148 -10.62 -22.35 -22.88
C ARG A 148 -9.94 -22.24 -24.24
N ALA A 149 -9.11 -23.21 -24.56
CA ALA A 149 -8.96 -23.68 -25.93
C ALA A 149 -8.45 -25.12 -25.90
N SER A 150 -9.29 -25.99 -26.36
CA SER A 150 -9.20 -27.37 -26.80
C SER A 150 -7.82 -27.87 -27.24
N SER A 151 -7.55 -29.10 -26.79
CA SER A 151 -6.95 -30.26 -27.50
C SER A 151 -5.54 -30.19 -28.04
N THR A 152 -4.77 -31.17 -27.50
CA THR A 152 -3.65 -31.93 -28.10
C THR A 152 -2.40 -31.16 -28.53
N ASP A 153 -1.32 -31.20 -27.72
CA ASP A 153 -0.20 -32.10 -28.03
C ASP A 153 0.81 -32.16 -26.85
N VAL A 154 1.45 -33.29 -26.74
CA VAL A 154 2.39 -33.73 -25.70
C VAL A 154 3.74 -33.17 -26.00
N SER A 155 4.36 -32.49 -25.01
CA SER A 155 5.81 -32.59 -24.72
C SER A 155 6.18 -31.56 -23.64
N SER A 156 6.63 -32.03 -22.49
CA SER A 156 7.33 -31.23 -21.47
C SER A 156 8.64 -30.68 -22.02
N PRO A 157 9.14 -29.54 -21.49
CA PRO A 157 9.86 -29.62 -20.22
C PRO A 157 9.63 -28.44 -19.25
N VAL A 158 9.77 -28.75 -17.99
CA VAL A 158 10.18 -27.92 -16.86
C VAL A 158 10.60 -26.50 -17.25
N ALA A 159 9.76 -25.53 -16.98
CA ALA A 159 10.14 -24.12 -16.95
C ALA A 159 9.81 -23.55 -15.56
N SER A 160 10.83 -23.48 -14.78
CA SER A 160 11.27 -22.47 -13.85
C SER A 160 10.22 -21.43 -13.44
N SER A 161 10.01 -21.36 -12.13
CA SER A 161 9.33 -20.34 -11.35
C SER A 161 9.86 -18.92 -11.64
N ALA A 162 9.32 -18.25 -12.64
CA ALA A 162 9.67 -16.88 -12.99
C ALA A 162 8.44 -15.99 -13.24
N ALA A 163 7.33 -16.23 -12.51
CA ALA A 163 6.10 -15.45 -12.67
C ALA A 163 5.79 -14.54 -11.46
N ALA A 164 6.80 -14.08 -10.74
CA ALA A 164 6.61 -13.26 -9.54
C ALA A 164 7.36 -11.92 -9.57
N ASP A 165 7.97 -11.51 -10.67
CA ASP A 165 8.87 -10.36 -10.69
C ASP A 165 8.35 -9.13 -11.48
N SER A 166 7.03 -8.94 -11.52
CA SER A 166 6.44 -7.61 -11.81
C SER A 166 6.32 -6.81 -10.52
N GLY A 167 7.39 -6.83 -9.73
CA GLY A 167 7.44 -6.19 -8.43
C GLY A 167 7.58 -4.67 -8.53
N LEU A 168 7.58 -4.03 -7.36
CA LEU A 168 7.73 -2.58 -7.21
C LEU A 168 8.98 -2.04 -7.93
N ALA A 169 10.09 -2.77 -7.91
CA ALA A 169 11.32 -2.37 -8.55
C ALA A 169 11.17 -2.20 -10.08
N ALA A 170 10.46 -3.12 -10.74
CA ALA A 170 10.19 -3.04 -12.17
C ALA A 170 9.27 -1.87 -12.55
N TRP A 171 8.36 -1.47 -11.67
CA TRP A 171 7.49 -0.31 -11.90
C TRP A 171 8.22 1.03 -11.69
N LEU A 172 9.24 1.07 -10.82
CA LEU A 172 10.01 2.27 -10.51
C LEU A 172 11.19 2.50 -11.48
N ALA A 173 11.56 1.50 -12.28
CA ALA A 173 12.61 1.60 -13.28
C ALA A 173 12.16 2.40 -14.51
#